data_f4e0db669e16b7538db1d8ad94385e62
#
_entry.id   f4e0db669e16b7538db1d8ad94385e62
#
_cell.length_a   1.000
_cell.length_b   1.000
_cell.length_c   1.000
_cell.angle_alpha   90.00
_cell.angle_beta   90.00
_cell.angle_gamma   90.00
#
_symmetry.space_group_name_H-M   'P 1'
#
loop_
_entity.id
_entity.type
_entity.pdbx_description
1 polymer ?
#
loop_
_entity_poly.entity_id
_entity_poly.type
_entity_poly.pdbx_seq_one_letter_code
_entity_poly.pdbx_strand_id
1 'polypeptide(L)' 'MNKQEAYEEMVRLFGEFTAAHNSKFKKDAAAARKAASALKKLITPYNQASIAEGKAK' A
#
# COMPACT_ATOMS: atom_id res chain seq x y z
N MET A 1 -7.18 6.64 -10.38
CA MET A 1 -5.92 5.88 -10.23
C MET A 1 -6.06 4.55 -10.96
N ASN A 2 -5.13 4.25 -11.86
CA ASN A 2 -5.18 2.95 -12.54
C ASN A 2 -4.45 1.88 -11.71
N LYS A 3 -4.53 0.64 -12.17
CA LYS A 3 -3.96 -0.51 -11.47
C LYS A 3 -2.45 -0.37 -11.23
N GLN A 4 -1.72 0.09 -12.26
CA GLN A 4 -0.27 0.26 -12.18
C GLN A 4 0.11 1.33 -11.17
N GLU A 5 -0.60 2.46 -11.18
CA GLU A 5 -0.35 3.54 -10.22
C GLU A 5 -0.63 3.09 -8.79
N ALA A 6 -1.73 2.36 -8.59
CA ALA A 6 -2.07 1.83 -7.27
C ALA A 6 -0.99 0.84 -6.80
N TYR A 7 -0.52 -0.02 -7.68
CA TYR A 7 0.54 -0.96 -7.38
C TYR A 7 1.84 -0.25 -6.96
N GLU A 8 2.24 0.77 -7.71
CA GLU A 8 3.47 1.52 -7.41
C GLU A 8 3.39 2.20 -6.04
N GLU A 9 2.24 2.77 -5.71
CA GLU A 9 2.02 3.37 -4.40
C GLU A 9 2.08 2.32 -3.29
N MET A 10 1.52 1.15 -3.53
CA MET A 10 1.56 0.05 -2.55
C MET A 10 2.99 -0.43 -2.32
N VAL A 11 3.80 -0.52 -3.38
CA VAL A 11 5.20 -0.93 -3.26
C VAL A 11 5.97 0.09 -2.42
N ARG A 12 5.75 1.38 -2.67
CA ARG A 12 6.41 2.44 -1.91
C ARG A 12 6.02 2.37 -0.42
N LEU A 13 4.72 2.24 -0.15
CA LEU A 13 4.23 2.16 1.22
C LEU A 13 4.69 0.89 1.91
N PHE A 14 4.77 -0.21 1.18
CA PHE A 14 5.26 -1.46 1.73
C PHE A 14 6.73 -1.34 2.14
N GLY A 15 7.52 -0.60 1.35
CA GLY A 15 8.92 -0.31 1.69
C GLY A 15 9.01 0.47 2.99
N GLU A 16 8.17 1.50 3.16
CA GLU A 16 8.12 2.28 4.39
C GLU A 16 7.66 1.42 5.57
N PHE A 17 6.65 0.59 5.34
CA PHE A 17 6.15 -0.33 6.37
C PHE A 17 7.25 -1.31 6.81
N THR A 18 7.96 -1.88 5.85
CA THR A 18 9.04 -2.84 6.14
C THR A 18 10.14 -2.19 6.97
N ALA A 19 10.55 -0.97 6.60
CA ALA A 19 11.58 -0.24 7.34
C ALA A 19 11.13 0.03 8.77
N ALA A 20 9.89 0.48 8.95
CA ALA A 20 9.34 0.77 10.27
C ALA A 20 9.16 -0.51 11.10
N HIS A 21 8.74 -1.60 10.45
CA HIS A 21 8.55 -2.89 11.09
C HIS A 21 9.87 -3.45 11.62
N ASN A 22 10.94 -3.30 10.87
CA ASN A 22 12.25 -3.81 11.24
C ASN A 22 13.04 -2.89 12.17
N SER A 23 12.50 -1.70 12.45
CA SER A 23 13.15 -0.74 13.34
C SER A 23 13.18 -1.24 14.78
N LYS A 24 14.26 -0.92 15.49
CA LYS A 24 14.42 -1.24 16.90
C LYS A 24 13.76 -0.21 17.82
N PHE A 25 13.28 0.90 17.26
CA PHE A 25 12.73 2.00 18.05
C PHE A 25 11.22 1.87 18.19
N LYS A 26 10.72 2.03 19.43
CA LYS A 26 9.27 1.96 19.70
C LYS A 26 8.48 3.02 18.95
N LYS A 27 9.07 4.19 18.72
CA LYS A 27 8.40 5.27 17.99
C LYS A 27 8.03 4.87 16.56
N ASP A 28 8.76 3.93 15.98
CA ASP A 28 8.51 3.49 14.62
C ASP A 28 7.35 2.49 14.53
N ALA A 29 6.86 2.00 15.67
CA ALA A 29 5.66 1.17 15.67
C ALA A 29 4.44 1.96 15.17
N ALA A 30 4.34 3.25 15.54
CA ALA A 30 3.28 4.11 15.05
C ALA A 30 3.41 4.35 13.54
N ALA A 31 4.63 4.53 13.04
CA ALA A 31 4.88 4.69 11.62
C ALA A 31 4.51 3.44 10.84
N ALA A 32 4.81 2.25 11.39
CA ALA A 32 4.43 0.98 10.78
C ALA A 32 2.91 0.86 10.67
N ARG A 33 2.18 1.22 11.73
CA ARG A 33 0.73 1.19 11.71
C ARG A 33 0.14 2.18 10.70
N LYS A 34 0.74 3.37 10.57
CA LYS A 34 0.33 4.36 9.58
C LYS A 34 0.50 3.83 8.16
N ALA A 35 1.65 3.23 7.88
CA ALA A 35 1.92 2.67 6.57
C ALA A 35 0.97 1.51 6.26
N ALA A 36 0.69 0.66 7.24
CA ALA A 36 -0.25 -0.44 7.07
C ALA A 36 -1.67 0.07 6.76
N SER A 37 -2.10 1.14 7.46
CA SER A 37 -3.40 1.76 7.21
C SER A 37 -3.47 2.36 5.81
N ALA A 38 -2.40 3.00 5.35
CA ALA A 38 -2.34 3.57 4.01
C ALA A 38 -2.41 2.47 2.95
N LEU A 39 -1.72 1.35 3.18
CA LEU A 39 -1.81 0.20 2.29
C LEU A 39 -3.24 -0.34 2.20
N LYS A 40 -3.91 -0.44 3.33
CA LYS A 40 -5.30 -0.89 3.38
C LYS A 40 -6.20 0.00 2.53
N LYS A 41 -5.99 1.31 2.56
CA LYS A 41 -6.77 2.26 1.77
C LYS A 41 -6.53 2.11 0.27
N LEU A 42 -5.38 1.60 -0.14
CA LEU A 42 -5.06 1.37 -1.54
C LEU A 42 -5.57 0.05 -2.09
N ILE A 43 -5.90 -0.89 -1.21
CA ILE A 43 -6.40 -2.20 -1.64
C ILE A 43 -7.69 -2.06 -2.44
N THR A 44 -8.63 -1.24 -1.98
CA THR A 44 -9.90 -1.04 -2.68
C THR A 44 -9.71 -0.43 -4.07
N PRO A 45 -9.01 0.72 -4.22
CA PRO A 45 -8.80 1.27 -5.57
C PRO A 45 -8.01 0.31 -6.47
N TYR A 46 -7.06 -0.45 -5.93
CA TYR A 46 -6.34 -1.44 -6.71
C TYR A 46 -7.29 -2.51 -7.24
N ASN A 47 -8.14 -3.05 -6.37
CA ASN A 47 -9.10 -4.09 -6.76
C ASN A 47 -10.08 -3.57 -7.79
N GLN A 48 -10.59 -2.36 -7.61
CA GLN A 48 -11.51 -1.75 -8.55
C GLN A 48 -10.87 -1.54 -9.93
N ALA A 49 -9.64 -1.04 -9.95
CA ALA A 49 -8.91 -0.83 -11.20
C ALA A 49 -8.62 -2.17 -11.89
N SER A 50 -8.26 -3.18 -11.11
CA SER A 50 -7.97 -4.51 -11.64
C SER A 50 -9.21 -5.12 -12.30
N ILE A 51 -10.37 -4.98 -11.66
CA ILE A 51 -11.64 -5.48 -12.21
C ILE A 51 -12.00 -4.72 -13.49
N ALA A 52 -11.87 -3.39 -13.46
CA ALA A 52 -12.20 -2.57 -14.63
C ALA A 52 -11.29 -2.89 -15.82
N GLU A 53 -10.00 -3.06 -15.58
CA GLU A 53 -9.06 -3.40 -16.64
C GLU A 53 -9.28 -4.83 -17.17
N GLY A 54 -9.69 -5.73 -16.29
CA GLY A 54 -10.06 -7.09 -16.68
C GLY A 54 -11.28 -7.13 -17.57
N LYS A 55 -12.25 -6.27 -17.31
CA LYS A 55 -13.46 -6.18 -18.13
C LYS A 55 -13.22 -5.52 -19.50
N ALA A 56 -12.16 -4.74 -19.60
CA ALA A 56 -11.83 -4.03 -20.84
C ALA A 56 -11.27 -4.96 -21.93
N LYS A 57 -11.00 -6.20 -21.63
CA LYS A 57 -10.48 -7.17 -22.59
C LYS A 57 -11.63 -7.91 -23.34
#